data_1bc1b5f9cda35298ea0c2412ad560747
#
_entry.id   1bc1b5f9cda35298ea0c2412ad560747
#
_cell.length_a   1.000
_cell.length_b   1.000
_cell.length_c   1.000
_cell.angle_alpha   90.00
_cell.angle_beta   90.00
_cell.angle_gamma   90.00
#
_symmetry.space_group_name_H-M   'P 1'
#
loop_
_entity.id
_entity.type
_entity.pdbx_description
1 polymer ?
#
loop_
_entity_poly.entity_id
_entity_poly.type
_entity_poly.pdbx_seq_one_letter_code
_entity_poly.pdbx_strand_id
1 'polypeptide(L)'
;MKKKNFFAQYKQFTFFLILAVVIILIAVFAPVVSGGVDPLKGSLDEALLAPSKAHIFGTDKMGRDIFARVIYGARASLTATFGVVALIFFIGTTLGVIAGYFGGIVDSVIMRIADMMLSFPGLVLALAVAGIMGASMKNAIVAVVVVNWTKYARLGRSLVLKIRHCDYVEAAIVTGSKTPYMILRYMLPNALPTLIITAATDIGGMMLELAAMSFLGF
;
A
#
# COMPACT_ATOMS: atom_id res chain seq x y z
N MET A 1 -13.88 21.93 32.19
CA MET A 1 -14.03 21.72 30.74
C MET A 1 -14.27 20.25 30.47
N LYS A 2 -15.47 19.83 30.02
CA LYS A 2 -15.74 18.42 29.62
C LYS A 2 -14.88 18.10 28.40
N LYS A 3 -13.95 17.14 28.51
CA LYS A 3 -13.23 16.57 27.35
C LYS A 3 -14.28 16.01 26.40
N LYS A 4 -14.57 16.71 25.31
CA LYS A 4 -15.40 16.16 24.24
C LYS A 4 -14.67 14.94 23.68
N ASN A 5 -15.35 13.79 23.64
CA ASN A 5 -14.80 12.57 23.05
C ASN A 5 -14.36 12.87 21.61
N PHE A 6 -13.11 12.60 21.27
CA PHE A 6 -12.51 12.82 19.95
C PHE A 6 -13.41 12.28 18.83
N PHE A 7 -13.90 11.05 18.97
CA PHE A 7 -14.79 10.40 18.00
C PHE A 7 -16.14 11.13 17.79
N ALA A 8 -16.68 11.75 18.84
CA ALA A 8 -17.91 12.53 18.71
C ALA A 8 -17.69 13.89 18.02
N GLN A 9 -16.47 14.41 18.08
CA GLN A 9 -16.08 15.66 17.43
C GLN A 9 -15.85 15.48 15.92
N TYR A 10 -15.27 14.33 15.52
CA TYR A 10 -14.90 14.03 14.13
C TYR A 10 -15.77 12.91 13.55
N LYS A 11 -17.08 13.17 13.37
CA LYS A 11 -18.07 12.18 12.94
C LYS A 11 -17.73 11.51 11.60
N GLN A 12 -17.27 12.28 10.61
CA GLN A 12 -16.88 11.74 9.30
C GLN A 12 -15.69 10.79 9.42
N PHE A 13 -14.65 11.19 10.15
CA PHE A 13 -13.50 10.34 10.42
C PHE A 13 -13.91 9.03 11.10
N THR A 14 -14.77 9.13 12.14
CA THR A 14 -15.25 7.96 12.88
C THR A 14 -16.05 7.01 11.97
N PHE A 15 -16.92 7.54 11.12
CA PHE A 15 -17.69 6.75 10.18
C PHE A 15 -16.79 5.95 9.21
N PHE A 16 -15.83 6.64 8.55
CA PHE A 16 -14.93 5.97 7.61
C PHE A 16 -13.95 5.02 8.31
N LEU A 17 -13.53 5.33 9.53
CA LEU A 17 -12.71 4.43 10.33
C LEU A 17 -13.45 3.14 10.66
N ILE A 18 -14.70 3.23 11.11
CA ILE A 18 -15.55 2.06 11.38
C ILE A 18 -15.73 1.23 10.11
N LEU A 19 -16.04 1.87 8.99
CA LEU A 19 -16.20 1.20 7.70
C LEU A 19 -14.93 0.44 7.29
N ALA A 20 -13.77 1.09 7.39
CA ALA A 20 -12.48 0.46 7.09
C ALA A 20 -12.20 -0.74 8.01
N VAL A 21 -12.45 -0.59 9.32
CA VAL A 21 -12.28 -1.68 10.29
C VAL A 21 -13.22 -2.84 9.97
N VAL A 22 -14.48 -2.58 9.64
CA VAL A 22 -15.44 -3.63 9.26
C VAL A 22 -14.97 -4.39 8.01
N ILE A 23 -14.51 -3.69 6.97
CA ILE A 23 -13.98 -4.33 5.75
C ILE A 23 -12.77 -5.21 6.08
N ILE A 24 -11.83 -4.71 6.90
CA ILE A 24 -10.65 -5.46 7.31
C ILE A 24 -11.07 -6.70 8.12
N LEU A 25 -12.01 -6.57 9.04
CA LEU A 25 -12.51 -7.70 9.84
C LEU A 25 -13.17 -8.76 8.96
N ILE A 26 -14.01 -8.37 8.00
CA ILE A 26 -14.61 -9.27 7.02
C ILE A 26 -13.52 -10.04 6.26
N ALA A 27 -12.48 -9.36 5.80
CA ALA A 27 -11.38 -9.98 5.08
C ALA A 27 -10.54 -10.92 5.96
N VAL A 28 -10.24 -10.54 7.20
CA VAL A 28 -9.48 -11.37 8.16
C VAL A 28 -10.27 -12.62 8.52
N PHE A 29 -11.56 -12.47 8.81
CA PHE A 29 -12.46 -13.58 9.18
C PHE A 29 -13.17 -14.20 7.96
N ALA A 30 -12.61 -14.08 6.77
CA ALA A 30 -13.18 -14.60 5.53
C ALA A 30 -13.67 -16.08 5.66
N PRO A 31 -12.92 -17.03 6.24
CA PRO A 31 -13.40 -18.39 6.40
C PRO A 31 -14.68 -18.53 7.25
N VAL A 32 -14.82 -17.68 8.27
CA VAL A 32 -16.00 -17.69 9.15
C VAL A 32 -17.17 -17.00 8.47
N VAL A 33 -16.94 -15.85 7.84
CA VAL A 33 -17.98 -15.06 7.16
C VAL A 33 -18.55 -15.80 5.96
N SER A 34 -17.73 -16.57 5.24
CA SER A 34 -18.16 -17.43 4.12
C SER A 34 -18.82 -18.74 4.54
N GLY A 35 -19.00 -18.98 5.86
CA GLY A 35 -19.55 -20.24 6.35
C GLY A 35 -18.66 -21.46 6.08
N GLY A 36 -17.35 -21.26 5.89
CA GLY A 36 -16.42 -22.36 5.57
C GLY A 36 -16.46 -22.83 4.11
N VAL A 37 -17.23 -22.15 3.25
CA VAL A 37 -17.32 -22.50 1.81
C VAL A 37 -15.99 -22.20 1.13
N ASP A 38 -15.44 -23.18 0.41
CA ASP A 38 -14.22 -23.02 -0.37
C ASP A 38 -14.52 -22.24 -1.66
N PRO A 39 -13.91 -21.05 -1.89
CA PRO A 39 -14.18 -20.19 -3.03
C PRO A 39 -13.74 -20.77 -4.37
N LEU A 40 -12.93 -21.85 -4.36
CA LEU A 40 -12.39 -22.48 -5.56
C LEU A 40 -13.15 -23.77 -5.95
N LYS A 41 -13.87 -24.37 -5.01
CA LYS A 41 -14.69 -25.56 -5.30
C LYS A 41 -16.02 -25.15 -5.92
N GLY A 42 -16.44 -25.85 -6.96
CA GLY A 42 -17.73 -25.70 -7.61
C GLY A 42 -18.17 -27.02 -8.22
N SER A 43 -19.46 -27.14 -8.51
CA SER A 43 -20.05 -28.26 -9.25
C SER A 43 -20.75 -27.72 -10.49
N LEU A 44 -20.53 -28.34 -11.64
CA LEU A 44 -21.20 -27.94 -12.89
C LEU A 44 -22.74 -28.08 -12.80
N ASP A 45 -23.24 -28.93 -11.91
CA ASP A 45 -24.68 -29.10 -11.66
C ASP A 45 -25.26 -27.87 -10.94
N GLU A 46 -24.42 -27.09 -10.27
CA GLU A 46 -24.78 -25.85 -9.58
C GLU A 46 -24.36 -24.59 -10.37
N ALA A 47 -24.08 -24.73 -11.66
CA ALA A 47 -23.65 -23.61 -12.48
C ALA A 47 -24.77 -22.59 -12.69
N LEU A 48 -24.45 -21.28 -12.54
CA LEU A 48 -25.32 -20.14 -12.79
C LEU A 48 -26.63 -20.16 -11.97
N LEU A 49 -26.61 -20.71 -10.76
CA LEU A 49 -27.76 -20.64 -9.85
C LEU A 49 -27.99 -19.18 -9.42
N ALA A 50 -29.28 -18.82 -9.34
CA ALA A 50 -29.70 -17.52 -8.82
C ALA A 50 -29.43 -17.41 -7.30
N PRO A 51 -29.36 -16.19 -6.75
CA PRO A 51 -29.24 -15.96 -5.31
C PRO A 51 -30.30 -16.73 -4.51
N SER A 52 -29.84 -17.41 -3.45
CA SER A 52 -30.67 -18.27 -2.60
C SER A 52 -30.12 -18.31 -1.17
N LYS A 53 -30.81 -19.00 -0.25
CA LYS A 53 -30.30 -19.21 1.11
C LYS A 53 -29.03 -20.06 1.16
N ALA A 54 -28.83 -20.95 0.19
CA ALA A 54 -27.61 -21.76 0.07
C ALA A 54 -26.46 -20.97 -0.56
N HIS A 55 -26.78 -20.12 -1.54
CA HIS A 55 -25.81 -19.28 -2.26
C HIS A 55 -26.28 -17.84 -2.26
N ILE A 56 -25.82 -17.03 -1.29
CA ILE A 56 -26.29 -15.66 -1.04
C ILE A 56 -26.24 -14.79 -2.30
N PHE A 57 -25.16 -14.89 -3.11
CA PHE A 57 -24.99 -14.18 -4.38
C PHE A 57 -25.12 -15.10 -5.61
N GLY A 58 -25.64 -16.32 -5.42
CA GLY A 58 -25.68 -17.33 -6.47
C GLY A 58 -24.31 -17.94 -6.78
N THR A 59 -24.22 -18.64 -7.92
CA THR A 59 -23.02 -19.33 -8.36
C THR A 59 -22.53 -18.85 -9.71
N ASP A 60 -21.23 -19.02 -9.98
CA ASP A 60 -20.62 -18.65 -11.25
C ASP A 60 -20.79 -19.77 -12.32
N LYS A 61 -20.20 -19.59 -13.52
CA LYS A 61 -20.24 -20.55 -14.63
C LYS A 61 -19.64 -21.92 -14.29
N MET A 62 -18.84 -22.01 -13.24
CA MET A 62 -18.21 -23.25 -12.76
C MET A 62 -18.89 -23.78 -11.49
N GLY A 63 -20.06 -23.24 -11.12
CA GLY A 63 -20.81 -23.62 -9.93
C GLY A 63 -20.16 -23.19 -8.60
N ARG A 64 -19.23 -22.23 -8.63
CA ARG A 64 -18.56 -21.77 -7.42
C ARG A 64 -19.38 -20.67 -6.76
N ASP A 65 -19.44 -20.64 -5.42
CA ASP A 65 -20.18 -19.65 -4.66
C ASP A 65 -19.59 -18.24 -4.81
N ILE A 66 -20.39 -17.30 -5.34
CA ILE A 66 -19.95 -15.94 -5.62
C ILE A 66 -19.69 -15.16 -4.32
N PHE A 67 -20.49 -15.36 -3.27
CA PHE A 67 -20.30 -14.68 -1.99
C PHE A 67 -18.95 -15.07 -1.36
N ALA A 68 -18.65 -16.37 -1.28
CA ALA A 68 -17.37 -16.85 -0.79
C ALA A 68 -16.21 -16.26 -1.60
N ARG A 69 -16.33 -16.25 -2.94
CA ARG A 69 -15.31 -15.68 -3.83
C ARG A 69 -15.06 -14.18 -3.59
N VAL A 70 -16.11 -13.40 -3.36
CA VAL A 70 -15.99 -11.96 -3.05
C VAL A 70 -15.26 -11.74 -1.72
N ILE A 71 -15.64 -12.49 -0.67
CA ILE A 71 -15.05 -12.36 0.66
C ILE A 71 -13.55 -12.78 0.66
N TYR A 72 -13.22 -13.92 0.07
CA TYR A 72 -11.82 -14.35 -0.07
C TYR A 72 -11.02 -13.45 -1.02
N GLY A 73 -11.66 -12.94 -2.09
CA GLY A 73 -11.07 -11.94 -2.99
C GLY A 73 -10.70 -10.65 -2.24
N ALA A 74 -11.57 -10.16 -1.37
CA ALA A 74 -11.28 -9.01 -0.51
C ALA A 74 -10.05 -9.25 0.37
N ARG A 75 -9.94 -10.45 1.00
CA ARG A 75 -8.77 -10.84 1.79
C ARG A 75 -7.49 -10.85 0.95
N ALA A 76 -7.52 -11.49 -0.23
CA ALA A 76 -6.36 -11.55 -1.13
C ALA A 76 -5.92 -10.16 -1.59
N SER A 77 -6.88 -9.32 -2.02
CA SER A 77 -6.61 -7.96 -2.48
C SER A 77 -6.04 -7.07 -1.39
N LEU A 78 -6.62 -7.10 -0.18
CA LEU A 78 -6.13 -6.30 0.94
C LEU A 78 -4.73 -6.74 1.37
N THR A 79 -4.47 -8.05 1.50
CA THR A 79 -3.14 -8.53 1.91
C THR A 79 -2.08 -8.17 0.88
N ALA A 80 -2.37 -8.32 -0.41
CA ALA A 80 -1.45 -7.92 -1.49
C ALA A 80 -1.20 -6.40 -1.46
N THR A 81 -2.25 -5.59 -1.35
CA THR A 81 -2.15 -4.13 -1.32
C THR A 81 -1.35 -3.63 -0.12
N PHE A 82 -1.64 -4.12 1.10
CA PHE A 82 -0.87 -3.74 2.29
C PHE A 82 0.59 -4.15 2.17
N GLY A 83 0.86 -5.34 1.61
CA GLY A 83 2.22 -5.80 1.34
C GLY A 83 2.97 -4.88 0.37
N VAL A 84 2.33 -4.50 -0.74
CA VAL A 84 2.90 -3.55 -1.72
C VAL A 84 3.15 -2.20 -1.08
N VAL A 85 2.14 -1.60 -0.42
CA VAL A 85 2.29 -0.28 0.22
C VAL A 85 3.39 -0.29 1.27
N ALA A 86 3.48 -1.34 2.09
CA ALA A 86 4.57 -1.47 3.06
C ALA A 86 5.94 -1.52 2.38
N LEU A 87 6.11 -2.32 1.33
CA LEU A 87 7.38 -2.43 0.61
C LEU A 87 7.79 -1.12 -0.06
N ILE A 88 6.88 -0.46 -0.79
CA ILE A 88 7.19 0.83 -1.43
C ILE A 88 7.48 1.91 -0.39
N PHE A 89 6.75 1.90 0.74
CA PHE A 89 6.98 2.81 1.86
C PHE A 89 8.38 2.63 2.44
N PHE A 90 8.77 1.41 2.81
CA PHE A 90 10.08 1.14 3.41
C PHE A 90 11.23 1.42 2.45
N ILE A 91 11.15 0.90 1.21
CA ILE A 91 12.21 1.09 0.21
C ILE A 91 12.32 2.57 -0.14
N GLY A 92 11.22 3.21 -0.53
CA GLY A 92 11.23 4.59 -0.97
C GLY A 92 11.61 5.56 0.15
N THR A 93 11.06 5.40 1.37
CA THR A 93 11.42 6.25 2.50
C THR A 93 12.89 6.11 2.84
N THR A 94 13.42 4.89 2.89
CA THR A 94 14.85 4.66 3.19
C THR A 94 15.74 5.35 2.16
N LEU A 95 15.48 5.13 0.87
CA LEU A 95 16.25 5.76 -0.21
C LEU A 95 16.10 7.29 -0.21
N GLY A 96 14.88 7.79 0.06
CA GLY A 96 14.62 9.22 0.16
C GLY A 96 15.33 9.89 1.34
N VAL A 97 15.31 9.26 2.50
CA VAL A 97 16.04 9.74 3.69
C VAL A 97 17.54 9.75 3.46
N ILE A 98 18.09 8.70 2.86
CA ILE A 98 19.52 8.61 2.50
C ILE A 98 19.87 9.72 1.50
N ALA A 99 19.11 9.87 0.43
CA ALA A 99 19.33 10.91 -0.57
C ALA A 99 19.30 12.32 0.05
N GLY A 100 18.26 12.63 0.84
CA GLY A 100 18.10 13.94 1.47
C GLY A 100 19.15 14.25 2.55
N TYR A 101 19.61 13.24 3.28
CA TYR A 101 20.62 13.42 4.34
C TYR A 101 22.02 13.59 3.79
N PHE A 102 22.48 12.68 2.92
CA PHE A 102 23.85 12.70 2.39
C PHE A 102 24.04 13.74 1.27
N GLY A 103 23.02 13.96 0.44
CA GLY A 103 23.12 14.90 -0.68
C GLY A 103 24.12 14.47 -1.74
N GLY A 104 24.60 15.46 -2.53
CA GLY A 104 25.69 15.28 -3.51
C GLY A 104 25.45 14.14 -4.50
N ILE A 105 26.44 13.27 -4.68
CA ILE A 105 26.41 12.16 -5.64
C ILE A 105 25.33 11.13 -5.26
N VAL A 106 25.17 10.82 -3.98
CA VAL A 106 24.17 9.84 -3.50
C VAL A 106 22.77 10.30 -3.86
N ASP A 107 22.44 11.55 -3.58
CA ASP A 107 21.18 12.17 -3.96
C ASP A 107 20.99 12.14 -5.49
N SER A 108 22.00 12.58 -6.22
CA SER A 108 21.94 12.64 -7.69
C SER A 108 21.69 11.28 -8.32
N VAL A 109 22.33 10.20 -7.83
CA VAL A 109 22.14 8.86 -8.36
C VAL A 109 20.73 8.34 -8.06
N ILE A 110 20.29 8.42 -6.81
CA ILE A 110 18.96 7.92 -6.41
C ILE A 110 17.86 8.68 -7.17
N MET A 111 17.96 10.01 -7.23
CA MET A 111 16.95 10.81 -7.91
C MET A 111 16.99 10.62 -9.43
N ARG A 112 18.14 10.40 -10.04
CA ARG A 112 18.24 10.09 -11.46
C ARG A 112 17.53 8.78 -11.82
N ILE A 113 17.70 7.75 -11.00
CA ILE A 113 16.96 6.48 -11.17
C ILE A 113 15.47 6.71 -11.01
N ALA A 114 15.05 7.48 -9.98
CA ALA A 114 13.65 7.82 -9.79
C ALA A 114 13.07 8.60 -10.97
N ASP A 115 13.84 9.54 -11.55
CA ASP A 115 13.42 10.33 -12.71
C ASP A 115 13.24 9.46 -13.96
N MET A 116 14.15 8.50 -14.19
CA MET A 116 14.01 7.54 -15.30
C MET A 116 12.74 6.71 -15.16
N MET A 117 12.43 6.20 -13.94
CA MET A 117 11.21 5.43 -13.69
C MET A 117 9.95 6.27 -13.93
N LEU A 118 9.94 7.53 -13.47
CA LEU A 118 8.80 8.44 -13.60
C LEU A 118 8.63 9.06 -15.00
N SER A 119 9.58 8.86 -15.91
CA SER A 119 9.44 9.28 -17.31
C SER A 119 8.42 8.43 -18.09
N PHE A 120 8.06 7.25 -17.55
CA PHE A 120 7.05 6.37 -18.12
C PHE A 120 5.75 6.41 -17.28
N PRO A 121 4.57 6.20 -17.90
CA PRO A 121 3.34 5.97 -17.13
C PRO A 121 3.50 4.76 -16.22
N GLY A 122 3.29 4.92 -14.90
CA GLY A 122 3.61 3.91 -13.89
C GLY A 122 3.02 2.54 -14.16
N LEU A 123 1.71 2.48 -14.47
CA LEU A 123 1.04 1.21 -14.79
C LEU A 123 1.64 0.53 -16.03
N VAL A 124 1.98 1.30 -17.06
CA VAL A 124 2.58 0.76 -18.30
C VAL A 124 3.94 0.15 -18.02
N LEU A 125 4.77 0.85 -17.23
CA LEU A 125 6.07 0.33 -16.83
C LEU A 125 5.94 -0.91 -15.94
N ALA A 126 4.99 -0.92 -14.99
CA ALA A 126 4.75 -2.09 -14.15
C ALA A 126 4.29 -3.30 -14.96
N LEU A 127 3.41 -3.11 -15.96
CA LEU A 127 2.99 -4.18 -16.89
C LEU A 127 4.16 -4.72 -17.72
N ALA A 128 5.04 -3.83 -18.22
CA ALA A 128 6.22 -4.25 -18.96
C ALA A 128 7.17 -5.09 -18.09
N VAL A 129 7.43 -4.67 -16.86
CA VAL A 129 8.26 -5.41 -15.90
C VAL A 129 7.63 -6.76 -15.55
N ALA A 130 6.33 -6.78 -15.23
CA ALA A 130 5.61 -8.03 -14.93
C ALA A 130 5.58 -8.99 -16.13
N GLY A 131 5.41 -8.45 -17.35
CA GLY A 131 5.42 -9.23 -18.59
C GLY A 131 6.74 -9.97 -18.82
N ILE A 132 7.87 -9.33 -18.53
CA ILE A 132 9.21 -9.95 -18.60
C ILE A 132 9.37 -11.05 -17.53
N MET A 133 8.82 -10.83 -16.34
CA MET A 133 8.91 -11.78 -15.23
C MET A 133 7.96 -12.97 -15.34
N GLY A 134 6.96 -12.88 -16.20
CA GLY A 134 5.89 -13.88 -16.39
C GLY A 134 4.65 -13.60 -15.53
N ALA A 135 3.51 -14.11 -16.01
CA ALA A 135 2.19 -13.86 -15.42
C ALA A 135 2.05 -14.54 -14.05
N SER A 136 2.10 -13.76 -12.98
CA SER A 136 1.76 -14.22 -11.63
C SER A 136 1.53 -13.01 -10.69
N MET A 137 0.67 -13.18 -9.70
CA MET A 137 0.43 -12.15 -8.66
C MET A 137 1.71 -11.73 -7.95
N LYS A 138 2.66 -12.64 -7.72
CA LYS A 138 3.96 -12.30 -7.10
C LYS A 138 4.77 -11.36 -7.97
N ASN A 139 4.83 -11.63 -9.27
CA ASN A 139 5.55 -10.80 -10.23
C ASN A 139 4.88 -9.43 -10.41
N ALA A 140 3.54 -9.39 -10.40
CA ALA A 140 2.79 -8.15 -10.39
C ALA A 140 3.14 -7.28 -9.16
N ILE A 141 3.16 -7.87 -7.96
CA ILE A 141 3.56 -7.18 -6.73
C ILE A 141 4.98 -6.62 -6.86
N VAL A 142 5.94 -7.42 -7.31
CA VAL A 142 7.33 -6.98 -7.49
C VAL A 142 7.41 -5.84 -8.50
N ALA A 143 6.73 -5.95 -9.64
CA ALA A 143 6.71 -4.93 -10.67
C ALA A 143 6.16 -3.59 -10.16
N VAL A 144 5.04 -3.62 -9.42
CA VAL A 144 4.46 -2.42 -8.80
C VAL A 144 5.41 -1.80 -7.78
N VAL A 145 6.08 -2.61 -6.96
CA VAL A 145 7.07 -2.13 -5.98
C VAL A 145 8.26 -1.47 -6.67
N VAL A 146 8.82 -2.12 -7.71
CA VAL A 146 9.98 -1.62 -8.47
C VAL A 146 9.70 -0.26 -9.13
N VAL A 147 8.45 0.02 -9.48
CA VAL A 147 8.09 1.30 -10.12
C VAL A 147 7.70 2.37 -9.08
N ASN A 148 6.90 2.01 -8.07
CA ASN A 148 6.23 3.00 -7.20
C ASN A 148 7.05 3.48 -5.99
N TRP A 149 8.21 2.89 -5.65
CA TRP A 149 9.09 3.37 -4.57
C TRP A 149 9.53 4.82 -4.76
N THR A 150 9.60 5.28 -6.01
CA THR A 150 10.12 6.59 -6.43
C THR A 150 9.34 7.76 -5.83
N LYS A 151 8.02 7.61 -5.68
CA LYS A 151 7.14 8.59 -5.04
C LYS A 151 7.57 8.85 -3.59
N TYR A 152 7.79 7.78 -2.81
CA TYR A 152 8.21 7.88 -1.41
C TYR A 152 9.65 8.35 -1.26
N ALA A 153 10.52 7.99 -2.21
CA ALA A 153 11.90 8.49 -2.22
C ALA A 153 11.93 10.01 -2.41
N ARG A 154 11.18 10.55 -3.36
CA ARG A 154 11.09 12.01 -3.57
C ARG A 154 10.46 12.72 -2.38
N LEU A 155 9.37 12.18 -1.83
CA LEU A 155 8.71 12.77 -0.67
C LEU A 155 9.64 12.74 0.54
N GLY A 156 10.24 11.59 0.86
CA GLY A 156 11.18 11.44 1.98
C GLY A 156 12.38 12.38 1.86
N ARG A 157 12.98 12.47 0.66
CA ARG A 157 14.05 13.42 0.36
C ARG A 157 13.62 14.86 0.64
N SER A 158 12.48 15.30 0.13
CA SER A 158 12.01 16.69 0.30
C SER A 158 11.76 17.04 1.77
N LEU A 159 11.20 16.09 2.54
CA LEU A 159 10.98 16.26 3.99
C LEU A 159 12.30 16.35 4.75
N VAL A 160 13.26 15.47 4.45
CA VAL A 160 14.59 15.48 5.09
C VAL A 160 15.34 16.76 4.78
N LEU A 161 15.33 17.25 3.54
CA LEU A 161 15.96 18.51 3.18
C LEU A 161 15.36 19.69 3.98
N LYS A 162 14.04 19.70 4.16
CA LYS A 162 13.37 20.72 4.99
C LYS A 162 13.76 20.62 6.48
N ILE A 163 13.77 19.39 7.04
CA ILE A 163 14.06 19.14 8.45
C ILE A 163 15.52 19.46 8.75
N ARG A 164 16.45 19.17 7.83
CA ARG A 164 17.89 19.38 8.02
C ARG A 164 18.27 20.81 8.35
N HIS A 165 17.49 21.79 7.88
CA HIS A 165 17.71 23.21 8.12
C HIS A 165 16.92 23.77 9.31
N CYS A 166 16.38 22.91 10.17
CA CYS A 166 15.76 23.36 11.42
C CYS A 166 16.82 23.58 12.50
N ASP A 167 16.66 24.63 13.30
CA ASP A 167 17.62 25.06 14.34
C ASP A 167 18.02 23.94 15.30
N TYR A 168 17.06 23.10 15.71
CA TYR A 168 17.34 21.97 16.61
C TYR A 168 18.20 20.87 15.96
N VAL A 169 18.17 20.74 14.63
CA VAL A 169 19.01 19.80 13.88
C VAL A 169 20.42 20.38 13.75
N GLU A 170 20.53 21.67 13.43
CA GLU A 170 21.82 22.34 13.35
C GLU A 170 22.51 22.36 14.72
N ALA A 171 21.79 22.63 15.80
CA ALA A 171 22.33 22.51 17.15
C ALA A 171 22.84 21.10 17.47
N ALA A 172 22.11 20.05 17.05
CA ALA A 172 22.55 18.68 17.26
C ALA A 172 23.81 18.33 16.44
N ILE A 173 23.99 18.90 15.25
CA ILE A 173 25.22 18.75 14.46
C ILE A 173 26.40 19.40 15.19
N VAL A 174 26.24 20.63 15.67
CA VAL A 174 27.28 21.39 16.40
C VAL A 174 27.70 20.65 17.68
N THR A 175 26.78 19.98 18.37
CA THR A 175 27.07 19.17 19.55
C THR A 175 27.70 17.80 19.25
N GLY A 176 27.98 17.51 17.96
CA GLY A 176 28.70 16.29 17.54
C GLY A 176 27.84 15.03 17.45
N SER A 177 26.54 15.17 17.25
CA SER A 177 25.63 14.03 17.07
C SER A 177 26.01 13.20 15.83
N LYS A 178 26.06 11.87 15.99
CA LYS A 178 26.44 10.93 14.91
C LYS A 178 25.31 10.78 13.88
N THR A 179 25.66 10.53 12.61
CA THR A 179 24.72 10.35 11.49
C THR A 179 23.55 9.39 11.78
N PRO A 180 23.74 8.15 12.29
CA PRO A 180 22.60 7.26 12.55
C PRO A 180 21.62 7.86 13.58
N TYR A 181 22.14 8.53 14.60
CA TYR A 181 21.34 9.20 15.61
C TYR A 181 20.52 10.34 14.99
N MET A 182 21.14 11.14 14.12
CA MET A 182 20.48 12.24 13.42
C MET A 182 19.30 11.72 12.57
N ILE A 183 19.52 10.66 11.79
CA ILE A 183 18.48 10.07 10.94
C ILE A 183 17.34 9.51 11.79
N LEU A 184 17.64 8.69 12.79
CA LEU A 184 16.62 7.96 13.55
C LEU A 184 15.90 8.81 14.58
N ARG A 185 16.55 9.86 15.13
CA ARG A 185 15.99 10.67 16.21
C ARG A 185 15.37 11.99 15.74
N TYR A 186 15.88 12.54 14.63
CA TYR A 186 15.42 13.86 14.15
C TYR A 186 14.76 13.77 12.76
N MET A 187 15.38 13.11 11.78
CA MET A 187 14.86 13.12 10.41
C MET A 187 13.60 12.26 10.28
N LEU A 188 13.74 10.98 10.60
CA LEU A 188 12.69 9.99 10.39
C LEU A 188 11.42 10.28 11.21
N PRO A 189 11.47 10.55 12.54
CA PRO A 189 10.27 10.81 13.31
C PRO A 189 9.50 12.06 12.86
N ASN A 190 10.18 13.08 12.35
CA ASN A 190 9.56 14.29 11.86
C ASN A 190 8.99 14.14 10.43
N ALA A 191 9.54 13.23 9.62
CA ALA A 191 9.04 12.91 8.29
C ALA A 191 7.88 11.89 8.32
N LEU A 192 7.87 10.96 9.28
CA LEU A 192 6.92 9.85 9.38
C LEU A 192 5.44 10.26 9.31
N PRO A 193 4.95 11.30 10.01
CA PRO A 193 3.54 11.65 9.95
C PRO A 193 3.05 11.89 8.52
N THR A 194 3.80 12.67 7.74
CA THR A 194 3.45 12.95 6.34
C THR A 194 3.54 11.70 5.47
N LEU A 195 4.58 10.89 5.67
CA LEU A 195 4.78 9.63 4.93
C LEU A 195 3.66 8.62 5.23
N ILE A 196 3.22 8.48 6.49
CA ILE A 196 2.13 7.58 6.88
C ILE A 196 0.79 8.04 6.28
N ILE A 197 0.51 9.35 6.30
CA ILE A 197 -0.71 9.89 5.67
C ILE A 197 -0.70 9.58 4.17
N THR A 198 0.44 9.76 3.50
CA THR A 198 0.59 9.41 2.08
C THR A 198 0.38 7.92 1.86
N ALA A 199 0.95 7.06 2.71
CA ALA A 199 0.75 5.61 2.61
C ALA A 199 -0.72 5.21 2.78
N ALA A 200 -1.43 5.82 3.72
CA ALA A 200 -2.85 5.56 3.93
C ALA A 200 -3.70 5.94 2.70
N THR A 201 -3.38 7.07 2.04
CA THR A 201 -4.08 7.49 0.82
C THR A 201 -3.75 6.61 -0.39
N ASP A 202 -2.55 6.04 -0.42
CA ASP A 202 -2.10 5.21 -1.54
C ASP A 202 -2.69 3.79 -1.54
N ILE A 203 -3.22 3.30 -0.41
CA ILE A 203 -3.84 1.97 -0.33
C ILE A 203 -4.90 1.80 -1.43
N GLY A 204 -5.80 2.77 -1.60
CA GLY A 204 -6.83 2.71 -2.63
C GLY A 204 -6.27 2.69 -4.06
N GLY A 205 -5.27 3.53 -4.34
CA GLY A 205 -4.61 3.59 -5.64
C GLY A 205 -3.88 2.29 -6.00
N MET A 206 -3.12 1.74 -5.07
CA MET A 206 -2.40 0.47 -5.25
C MET A 206 -3.36 -0.72 -5.42
N MET A 207 -4.50 -0.70 -4.71
CA MET A 207 -5.53 -1.73 -4.89
C MET A 207 -6.10 -1.71 -6.31
N LEU A 208 -6.38 -0.53 -6.87
CA LEU A 208 -6.83 -0.38 -8.26
C LEU A 208 -5.76 -0.80 -9.27
N GLU A 209 -4.50 -0.45 -9.03
CA GLU A 209 -3.38 -0.83 -9.89
C GLU A 209 -3.18 -2.35 -9.94
N LEU A 210 -3.20 -3.02 -8.78
CA LEU A 210 -3.15 -4.49 -8.71
C LEU A 210 -4.37 -5.15 -9.34
N ALA A 211 -5.56 -4.58 -9.16
CA ALA A 211 -6.77 -5.09 -9.81
C ALA A 211 -6.69 -4.98 -11.33
N ALA A 212 -6.17 -3.86 -11.85
CA ALA A 212 -5.95 -3.69 -13.29
C ALA A 212 -4.95 -4.72 -13.84
N MET A 213 -3.85 -4.98 -13.14
CA MET A 213 -2.88 -6.02 -13.53
C MET A 213 -3.50 -7.41 -13.50
N SER A 214 -4.26 -7.74 -12.46
CA SER A 214 -4.98 -9.02 -12.37
C SER A 214 -6.02 -9.18 -13.47
N PHE A 215 -6.72 -8.11 -13.87
CA PHE A 215 -7.64 -8.11 -15.00
C PHE A 215 -6.92 -8.39 -16.33
N LEU A 216 -5.67 -7.93 -16.47
CA LEU A 216 -4.83 -8.17 -17.65
C LEU A 216 -4.12 -9.54 -17.66
N GLY A 217 -4.37 -10.38 -16.63
CA GLY A 217 -3.89 -11.78 -16.59
C GLY A 217 -2.61 -12.01 -15.78
N PHE A 218 -2.23 -11.06 -14.89
CA PHE A 218 -1.09 -11.20 -13.97
C PHE A 218 -1.49 -11.66 -12.59
#